data_07b7c0d47f8eb641af14d2cfaf49f80e
#
_entry.id   07b7c0d47f8eb641af14d2cfaf49f80e
#
_cell.length_a   1.000
_cell.length_b   1.000
_cell.length_c   1.000
_cell.angle_alpha   90.00
_cell.angle_beta   90.00
_cell.angle_gamma   90.00
#
_symmetry.space_group_name_H-M   'P 1'
#
loop_
_entity.id
_entity.type
_entity.pdbx_description
1 polymer ?
#
loop_
_entity_poly.entity_id
_entity_poly.type
_entity_poly.pdbx_seq_one_letter_code
_entity_poly.pdbx_strand_id
1 'polypeptide(L)' 'MTDNELRKAIRTLRDRADEARRHGDPEDADTIEKTIRDYQDEMSTRL' A
#
# COMPACT_ATOMS: atom_id res chain seq x y z
N MET A 1 4.27 15.32 -2.79
CA MET A 1 4.98 14.17 -2.17
C MET A 1 6.18 13.78 -3.00
N THR A 2 7.27 13.52 -2.34
CA THR A 2 8.47 13.04 -3.02
C THR A 2 8.37 11.53 -3.25
N ASP A 3 9.19 11.01 -4.17
CA ASP A 3 9.21 9.57 -4.44
C ASP A 3 9.57 8.76 -3.19
N ASN A 4 10.46 9.29 -2.37
CA ASN A 4 10.85 8.62 -1.13
C ASN A 4 9.68 8.49 -0.16
N GLU A 5 8.87 9.52 -0.06
CA GLU A 5 7.71 9.49 0.82
C GLU A 5 6.65 8.50 0.32
N LEU A 6 6.45 8.47 -0.99
CA LEU A 6 5.54 7.51 -1.59
C LEU A 6 5.98 6.08 -1.35
N ARG A 7 7.28 5.82 -1.51
CA ARG A 7 7.82 4.49 -1.27
C ARG A 7 7.67 4.06 0.18
N LYS A 8 7.90 4.98 1.10
CA LYS A 8 7.72 4.70 2.52
C LYS A 8 6.28 4.39 2.84
N ALA A 9 5.36 5.15 2.26
CA ALA A 9 3.93 4.90 2.46
C ALA A 9 3.54 3.52 1.94
N ILE A 10 4.00 3.15 0.76
CA ILE A 10 3.72 1.85 0.18
C ILE A 10 4.27 0.74 1.06
N ARG A 11 5.49 0.90 1.55
CA ARG A 11 6.10 -0.09 2.42
C ARG A 11 5.33 -0.28 3.71
N THR A 12 4.91 0.82 4.32
CA THR A 12 4.11 0.76 5.55
C THR A 12 2.79 0.07 5.30
N LEU A 13 2.15 0.36 4.18
CA LEU A 13 0.89 -0.26 3.83
C LEU A 13 1.04 -1.75 3.57
N ARG A 14 2.14 -2.15 2.94
CA ARG A 14 2.43 -3.57 2.73
C ARG A 14 2.59 -4.32 4.05
N ASP A 15 3.29 -3.71 4.99
CA ASP A 15 3.45 -4.30 6.31
C ASP A 15 2.11 -4.49 7.01
N ARG A 16 1.25 -3.49 6.89
CA ARG A 16 -0.09 -3.56 7.47
C ARG A 16 -0.94 -4.64 6.81
N ALA A 17 -0.86 -4.74 5.50
CA ALA A 17 -1.60 -5.77 4.79
C ALA A 17 -1.14 -7.16 5.22
N ASP A 18 0.16 -7.35 5.39
CA ASP A 18 0.72 -8.61 5.83
C ASP A 18 0.21 -8.96 7.24
N GLU A 19 0.23 -7.98 8.12
CA GLU A 19 -0.28 -8.16 9.48
C GLU A 19 -1.76 -8.51 9.50
N ALA A 20 -2.54 -7.83 8.68
CA ALA A 20 -3.98 -8.11 8.59
C ALA A 20 -4.22 -9.56 8.17
N ARG A 21 -3.43 -10.07 7.23
CA ARG A 21 -3.54 -11.46 6.81
C ARG A 21 -3.18 -12.42 7.92
N ARG A 22 -2.16 -12.09 8.71
CA ARG A 22 -1.75 -12.91 9.84
C ARG A 22 -2.82 -12.98 10.90
N HIS A 23 -3.56 -11.90 11.09
CA HIS A 23 -4.65 -11.83 12.05
C HIS A 23 -5.96 -12.42 11.54
N GLY A 24 -5.95 -12.92 10.31
CA GLY A 24 -7.14 -13.50 9.73
C GLY A 24 -8.16 -12.48 9.26
N ASP A 25 -7.68 -11.32 8.80
CA ASP A 25 -8.54 -10.24 8.32
C ASP A 25 -8.25 -9.94 6.86
N PRO A 26 -8.68 -10.83 5.94
CA PRO A 26 -8.37 -10.66 4.52
C PRO A 26 -9.07 -9.46 3.89
N GLU A 27 -10.20 -9.03 4.42
CA GLU A 27 -10.90 -7.86 3.89
C GLU A 27 -10.08 -6.59 4.08
N ASP A 28 -9.47 -6.46 5.25
CA ASP A 28 -8.64 -5.32 5.58
C ASP A 28 -7.40 -5.32 4.69
N ALA A 29 -6.79 -6.48 4.53
CA ALA A 29 -5.63 -6.63 3.66
C ALA A 29 -5.96 -6.24 2.23
N ASP A 30 -7.13 -6.60 1.75
CA ASP A 30 -7.60 -6.28 0.41
C ASP A 30 -7.73 -4.77 0.22
N THR A 31 -8.32 -4.10 1.21
CA THR A 31 -8.48 -2.65 1.18
C THR A 31 -7.12 -1.95 1.15
N ILE A 32 -6.18 -2.43 1.96
CA ILE A 32 -4.84 -1.87 2.00
C ILE A 32 -4.13 -2.08 0.67
N GLU A 33 -4.28 -3.24 0.06
CA GLU A 33 -3.68 -3.52 -1.23
C GLU A 33 -4.22 -2.61 -2.33
N LYS A 34 -5.50 -2.28 -2.28
CA LYS A 34 -6.07 -1.32 -3.22
C LYS A 34 -5.44 0.06 -3.06
N THR A 35 -5.21 0.47 -1.82
CA THR A 35 -4.55 1.75 -1.55
C THR A 35 -3.12 1.75 -2.09
N ILE A 36 -2.41 0.63 -1.92
CA ILE A 36 -1.06 0.49 -2.48
C ILE A 36 -1.08 0.65 -3.99
N ARG A 37 -2.04 0.03 -4.64
CA ARG A 37 -2.18 0.11 -6.09
C ARG A 37 -2.44 1.55 -6.54
N ASP A 38 -3.24 2.29 -5.79
CA ASP A 38 -3.51 3.69 -6.09
C ASP A 38 -2.24 4.53 -6.03
N TYR A 39 -1.41 4.31 -5.02
CA TYR A 39 -0.13 5.01 -4.92
C TYR A 39 0.80 4.66 -6.07
N GLN A 40 0.87 3.39 -6.44
CA GLN A 40 1.70 2.95 -7.56
C GLN A 40 1.22 3.56 -8.87
N ASP A 41 -0.08 3.66 -9.04
CA ASP A 41 -0.68 4.26 -10.21
C ASP A 41 -0.32 5.74 -10.30
N GLU A 42 -0.36 6.45 -9.18
CA GLU A 42 0.04 7.84 -9.14
C GLU A 42 1.50 8.02 -9.52
N MET A 43 2.37 7.15 -9.03
CA MET A 43 3.78 7.21 -9.40
C MET A 43 3.97 7.01 -10.90
N SER A 44 3.21 6.11 -11.48
CA SER A 44 3.27 5.82 -12.90
C SER A 44 2.80 7.00 -13.74
N THR A 45 1.79 7.70 -13.26
CA THR A 45 1.19 8.83 -13.99
C THR A 45 2.11 10.05 -13.99
N ARG A 46 3.04 10.13 -13.06
CA ARG A 46 3.94 11.28 -12.94
C ARG A 46 5.14 11.24 -13.87
N LEU A 47 5.26 10.23 -14.63
CA LEU A 47 6.31 10.13 -15.64
C LEU A 47 6.00 11.08 -16.80
#